data_458641aac4cc4c3cb6c40398f7b14e87
#
_entry.id   458641aac4cc4c3cb6c40398f7b14e87
#
_cell.length_a   1.000
_cell.length_b   1.000
_cell.length_c   1.000
_cell.angle_alpha   90.00
_cell.angle_beta   90.00
_cell.angle_gamma   90.00
#
_symmetry.space_group_name_H-M   'P 1'
#
loop_
_entity.id
_entity.type
_entity.pdbx_description
1 polymer ?
#
loop_
_entity_poly.entity_id
_entity_poly.type
_entity_poly.pdbx_seq_one_letter_code
_entity_poly.pdbx_strand_id
1 'polypeptide(L)'
;MKANEYVDVLIPRGGGGLINAVIKNATVPVIQTGEGNCHVYVDRFADIDMAVDIVDNAKTQRPSVCNAIENVLVHKNIAEGFLKKLAERWNGKVTFVGDEASSAYITLEKIADDEDYRREFLDLKIAVKTVDDIDEAIAHINRFGTGHSECIVTEYLRNAEKFQREVDAAAVYVNASTRFTDGFEFGLGAEIGISTQKLHVRGPMGLEALTTFKYLVNGNGQTRG
;
A
#
# COMPACT_ATOMS: atom_id res chain seq x y z
N MET A 1 22.69 4.13 -16.75
CA MET A 1 21.41 3.55 -17.20
C MET A 1 21.57 2.63 -18.43
N LYS A 2 22.70 2.68 -19.15
CA LYS A 2 22.95 1.90 -20.40
C LYS A 2 24.18 1.00 -20.31
N ALA A 3 24.62 0.65 -19.12
CA ALA A 3 25.83 -0.13 -18.87
C ALA A 3 25.54 -1.65 -18.75
N ASN A 4 24.82 -2.19 -19.73
CA ASN A 4 24.37 -3.59 -19.74
C ASN A 4 25.49 -4.63 -19.64
N GLU A 5 26.73 -4.25 -19.98
CA GLU A 5 27.89 -5.14 -19.84
C GLU A 5 28.37 -5.29 -18.38
N TYR A 6 27.94 -4.39 -17.48
CA TYR A 6 28.47 -4.29 -16.12
C TYR A 6 27.37 -4.31 -15.04
N VAL A 7 26.09 -4.11 -15.42
CA VAL A 7 24.98 -3.94 -14.50
C VAL A 7 23.81 -4.80 -14.96
N ASP A 8 23.38 -5.71 -14.12
CA ASP A 8 22.26 -6.63 -14.38
C ASP A 8 20.89 -6.02 -14.06
N VAL A 9 20.84 -5.13 -13.04
CA VAL A 9 19.59 -4.52 -12.60
C VAL A 9 19.84 -3.13 -12.00
N LEU A 10 18.88 -2.22 -12.19
CA LEU A 10 18.84 -0.89 -11.56
C LEU A 10 17.70 -0.82 -10.57
N ILE A 11 17.96 -0.31 -9.37
CA ILE A 11 16.97 -0.03 -8.35
C ILE A 11 17.03 1.48 -8.03
N PRO A 12 16.27 2.32 -8.75
CA PRO A 12 16.36 3.76 -8.57
C PRO A 12 15.79 4.18 -7.22
N ARG A 13 16.46 5.13 -6.56
CA ARG A 13 16.01 5.75 -5.30
C ARG A 13 15.93 7.25 -5.49
N GLY A 14 14.79 7.85 -5.15
CA GLY A 14 14.57 9.29 -5.29
C GLY A 14 13.11 9.64 -5.55
N GLY A 15 12.83 10.89 -5.87
CA GLY A 15 11.48 11.33 -6.21
C GLY A 15 10.98 10.78 -7.56
N GLY A 16 9.66 10.79 -7.77
CA GLY A 16 8.99 10.21 -8.94
C GLY A 16 9.57 10.68 -10.29
N GLY A 17 10.02 11.93 -10.39
CA GLY A 17 10.65 12.45 -11.61
C GLY A 17 11.94 11.69 -12.00
N LEU A 18 12.81 11.38 -11.03
CA LEU A 18 14.02 10.59 -11.25
C LEU A 18 13.67 9.15 -11.62
N ILE A 19 12.76 8.53 -10.88
CA ILE A 19 12.34 7.15 -11.12
C ILE A 19 11.75 7.01 -12.53
N ASN A 20 10.86 7.92 -12.93
CA ASN A 20 10.28 7.96 -14.27
C ASN A 20 11.35 8.18 -15.37
N ALA A 21 12.34 9.03 -15.12
CA ALA A 21 13.44 9.23 -16.07
C ALA A 21 14.30 7.97 -16.23
N VAL A 22 14.55 7.23 -15.16
CA VAL A 22 15.28 5.94 -15.21
C VAL A 22 14.46 4.92 -16.00
N ILE A 23 13.19 4.74 -15.69
CA ILE A 23 12.31 3.78 -16.37
C ILE A 23 12.26 4.04 -17.89
N LYS A 24 12.13 5.31 -18.28
CA LYS A 24 12.03 5.70 -19.71
C LYS A 24 13.33 5.54 -20.49
N ASN A 25 14.49 5.68 -19.86
CA ASN A 25 15.76 5.80 -20.55
C ASN A 25 16.74 4.66 -20.28
N ALA A 26 16.49 3.80 -19.30
CA ALA A 26 17.35 2.67 -19.01
C ALA A 26 17.19 1.57 -20.05
N THR A 27 18.31 0.95 -20.43
CA THR A 27 18.34 -0.31 -21.18
C THR A 27 18.66 -1.50 -20.28
N VAL A 28 19.18 -1.23 -19.08
CA VAL A 28 19.32 -2.20 -18.00
C VAL A 28 17.94 -2.42 -17.35
N PRO A 29 17.54 -3.65 -17.04
CA PRO A 29 16.30 -3.92 -16.30
C PRO A 29 16.16 -3.06 -15.04
N VAL A 30 14.97 -2.54 -14.78
CA VAL A 30 14.70 -1.65 -13.65
C VAL A 30 13.70 -2.29 -12.70
N ILE A 31 14.05 -2.41 -11.42
CA ILE A 31 13.11 -2.71 -10.35
C ILE A 31 12.66 -1.37 -9.76
N GLN A 32 11.39 -1.04 -9.97
CA GLN A 32 10.81 0.20 -9.49
C GLN A 32 10.40 0.07 -8.04
N THR A 33 10.92 0.94 -7.18
CA THR A 33 10.35 1.21 -5.86
C THR A 33 9.39 2.37 -6.02
N GLY A 34 8.09 2.08 -5.88
CA GLY A 34 7.03 3.04 -6.20
C GLY A 34 6.65 3.97 -5.05
N GLU A 35 5.76 4.90 -5.36
CA GLU A 35 5.00 5.67 -4.40
C GLU A 35 4.04 4.75 -3.64
N GLY A 36 3.69 5.11 -2.40
CA GLY A 36 2.85 4.32 -1.51
C GLY A 36 1.51 4.97 -1.20
N ASN A 37 0.59 5.05 -2.17
CA ASN A 37 -0.78 5.45 -1.88
C ASN A 37 -1.58 4.28 -1.31
N CYS A 38 -1.43 4.06 -0.01
CA CYS A 38 -2.01 2.91 0.70
C CYS A 38 -3.40 3.21 1.27
N HIS A 39 -4.23 2.18 1.41
CA HIS A 39 -5.60 2.30 1.92
C HIS A 39 -5.86 1.38 3.11
N VAL A 40 -6.77 1.83 3.99
CA VAL A 40 -7.49 0.95 4.91
C VAL A 40 -8.98 1.03 4.60
N TYR A 41 -9.59 -0.10 4.33
CA TYR A 41 -11.04 -0.24 4.24
C TYR A 41 -11.61 -0.76 5.56
N VAL A 42 -12.51 0.01 6.15
CA VAL A 42 -13.24 -0.35 7.37
C VAL A 42 -14.62 -0.90 6.95
N ASP A 43 -14.72 -2.22 6.99
CA ASP A 43 -15.91 -2.96 6.56
C ASP A 43 -17.06 -2.83 7.58
N ARG A 44 -18.29 -3.03 7.13
CA ARG A 44 -19.49 -3.00 7.98
C ARG A 44 -19.45 -3.96 9.18
N PHE A 45 -18.63 -4.98 9.11
CA PHE A 45 -18.41 -5.98 10.16
C PHE A 45 -17.13 -5.73 10.95
N ALA A 46 -16.55 -4.55 10.87
CA ALA A 46 -15.35 -4.22 11.62
C ALA A 46 -15.68 -3.98 13.11
N ASP A 47 -14.77 -4.41 13.98
CA ASP A 47 -14.66 -3.83 15.32
C ASP A 47 -14.13 -2.41 15.17
N ILE A 48 -14.92 -1.43 15.66
CA ILE A 48 -14.61 0.00 15.48
C ILE A 48 -13.36 0.40 16.27
N ASP A 49 -13.13 -0.18 17.44
CA ASP A 49 -11.95 0.15 18.25
C ASP A 49 -10.68 -0.35 17.60
N MET A 50 -10.68 -1.59 17.12
CA MET A 50 -9.60 -2.16 16.32
C MET A 50 -9.35 -1.31 15.06
N ALA A 51 -10.41 -0.90 14.36
CA ALA A 51 -10.27 -0.09 13.16
C ALA A 51 -9.63 1.27 13.44
N VAL A 52 -10.02 1.95 14.51
CA VAL A 52 -9.43 3.22 14.95
C VAL A 52 -7.95 3.03 15.28
N ASP A 53 -7.59 1.98 16.03
CA ASP A 53 -6.20 1.72 16.41
C ASP A 53 -5.32 1.41 15.19
N ILE A 54 -5.82 0.61 14.23
CA ILE A 54 -5.11 0.28 12.99
C ILE A 54 -4.91 1.54 12.14
N VAL A 55 -5.96 2.32 11.91
CA VAL A 55 -5.92 3.53 11.09
C VAL A 55 -5.04 4.61 11.73
N ASP A 56 -5.14 4.79 13.06
CA ASP A 56 -4.27 5.71 13.79
C ASP A 56 -2.80 5.33 13.64
N ASN A 57 -2.45 4.07 13.90
CA ASN A 57 -1.08 3.57 13.72
C ASN A 57 -0.61 3.72 12.26
N ALA A 58 -1.44 3.32 11.30
CA ALA A 58 -1.09 3.33 9.88
C ALA A 58 -0.85 4.75 9.34
N LYS A 59 -1.50 5.78 9.90
CA LYS A 59 -1.30 7.18 9.48
C LYS A 59 -0.29 7.93 10.34
N THR A 60 -0.34 7.79 11.65
CA THR A 60 0.34 8.75 12.55
C THR A 60 1.70 8.30 13.05
N GLN A 61 2.02 7.00 13.03
CA GLN A 61 3.31 6.49 13.50
C GLN A 61 4.48 7.11 12.72
N ARG A 62 4.37 7.21 11.39
CA ARG A 62 5.34 7.86 10.52
C ARG A 62 4.69 8.24 9.18
N PRO A 63 4.08 9.43 9.06
CA PRO A 63 3.24 9.78 7.92
C PRO A 63 4.00 9.93 6.59
N SER A 64 5.32 10.14 6.64
CA SER A 64 6.16 10.42 5.46
C SER A 64 6.78 9.19 4.80
N VAL A 65 6.29 7.98 5.08
CA VAL A 65 6.80 6.74 4.48
C VAL A 65 5.77 6.07 3.60
N CYS A 66 6.24 5.33 2.60
CA CYS A 66 5.42 4.76 1.54
C CYS A 66 4.36 3.73 2.00
N ASN A 67 4.51 3.13 3.18
CA ASN A 67 3.53 2.20 3.74
C ASN A 67 2.58 2.86 4.76
N ALA A 68 2.68 4.18 4.98
CA ALA A 68 1.65 4.94 5.67
C ALA A 68 0.41 5.06 4.78
N ILE A 69 -0.78 5.06 5.39
CA ILE A 69 -2.00 5.19 4.60
C ILE A 69 -2.24 6.65 4.19
N GLU A 70 -2.77 6.79 2.99
CA GLU A 70 -3.21 8.08 2.45
C GLU A 70 -4.73 8.15 2.30
N ASN A 71 -5.39 6.97 2.31
CA ASN A 71 -6.83 6.86 2.18
C ASN A 71 -7.46 5.96 3.25
N VAL A 72 -8.62 6.37 3.74
CA VAL A 72 -9.53 5.54 4.53
C VAL A 72 -10.85 5.41 3.78
N LEU A 73 -11.23 4.18 3.49
CA LEU A 73 -12.56 3.87 2.98
C LEU A 73 -13.39 3.31 4.14
N VAL A 74 -14.62 3.75 4.30
CA VAL A 74 -15.49 3.28 5.37
C VAL A 74 -16.86 2.90 4.83
N HIS A 75 -17.35 1.73 5.24
CA HIS A 75 -18.70 1.32 4.89
C HIS A 75 -19.75 2.26 5.52
N LYS A 76 -20.70 2.73 4.71
CA LYS A 76 -21.72 3.72 5.12
C LYS A 76 -22.44 3.41 6.43
N ASN A 77 -22.70 2.14 6.73
CA ASN A 77 -23.47 1.74 7.91
C ASN A 77 -22.72 1.93 9.23
N ILE A 78 -21.41 2.08 9.21
CA ILE A 78 -20.58 2.27 10.40
C ILE A 78 -19.79 3.59 10.34
N ALA A 79 -19.95 4.35 9.26
CA ALA A 79 -19.19 5.58 9.01
C ALA A 79 -19.34 6.59 10.17
N GLU A 80 -20.55 6.82 10.68
CA GLU A 80 -20.77 7.74 11.79
C GLU A 80 -19.97 7.36 13.03
N GLY A 81 -20.08 6.11 13.49
CA GLY A 81 -19.42 5.65 14.70
C GLY A 81 -17.90 5.65 14.58
N PHE A 82 -17.38 5.17 13.44
CA PHE A 82 -15.97 5.09 13.18
C PHE A 82 -15.33 6.49 12.99
N LEU A 83 -15.89 7.32 12.11
CA LEU A 83 -15.30 8.63 11.78
C LEU A 83 -15.30 9.59 12.96
N LYS A 84 -16.39 9.63 13.76
CA LYS A 84 -16.42 10.45 14.98
C LYS A 84 -15.35 10.01 15.96
N LYS A 85 -15.21 8.71 16.19
CA LYS A 85 -14.21 8.17 17.12
C LYS A 85 -12.78 8.41 16.63
N LEU A 86 -12.52 8.29 15.33
CA LEU A 86 -11.24 8.59 14.73
C LEU A 86 -10.89 10.08 14.85
N ALA A 87 -11.86 10.98 14.60
CA ALA A 87 -11.67 12.42 14.75
C ALA A 87 -11.38 12.80 16.22
N GLU A 88 -12.07 12.19 17.18
CA GLU A 88 -11.78 12.36 18.61
C GLU A 88 -10.39 11.86 18.97
N ARG A 89 -9.96 10.68 18.49
CA ARG A 89 -8.62 10.13 18.69
C ARG A 89 -7.54 11.09 18.21
N TRP A 90 -7.72 11.66 17.04
CA TRP A 90 -6.73 12.57 16.44
C TRP A 90 -6.80 13.99 16.96
N ASN A 91 -7.93 14.43 17.50
CA ASN A 91 -8.11 15.74 18.14
C ASN A 91 -7.47 16.90 17.33
N GLY A 92 -7.75 16.95 16.04
CA GLY A 92 -7.26 17.96 15.11
C GLY A 92 -5.81 17.81 14.63
N LYS A 93 -5.09 16.75 15.03
CA LYS A 93 -3.71 16.51 14.58
C LYS A 93 -3.64 16.09 13.09
N VAL A 94 -4.66 15.42 12.58
CA VAL A 94 -4.72 14.96 11.19
C VAL A 94 -5.82 15.73 10.47
N THR A 95 -5.49 16.27 9.32
CA THR A 95 -6.44 16.98 8.45
C THR A 95 -7.16 15.99 7.54
N PHE A 96 -8.48 16.12 7.45
CA PHE A 96 -9.30 15.31 6.57
C PHE A 96 -9.64 16.06 5.28
N VAL A 97 -9.52 15.39 4.15
CA VAL A 97 -10.26 15.68 2.92
C VAL A 97 -11.20 14.49 2.67
N GLY A 98 -12.36 14.67 2.07
CA GLY A 98 -13.28 13.55 1.94
C GLY A 98 -14.50 13.85 1.10
N ASP A 99 -15.38 12.86 0.96
CA ASP A 99 -16.63 12.99 0.23
C ASP A 99 -17.73 13.73 1.03
N GLU A 100 -18.82 14.07 0.34
CA GLU A 100 -19.97 14.75 0.97
C GLU A 100 -20.58 13.90 2.11
N ALA A 101 -20.59 12.57 1.98
CA ALA A 101 -21.16 11.69 3.00
C ALA A 101 -20.34 11.72 4.29
N SER A 102 -19.02 11.73 4.21
CA SER A 102 -18.14 11.83 5.38
C SER A 102 -18.22 13.21 6.07
N SER A 103 -18.53 14.28 5.31
CA SER A 103 -18.68 15.63 5.86
C SER A 103 -19.81 15.76 6.89
N ALA A 104 -20.76 14.81 6.89
CA ALA A 104 -21.82 14.76 7.89
C ALA A 104 -21.31 14.35 9.29
N TYR A 105 -20.12 13.75 9.39
CA TYR A 105 -19.60 13.17 10.63
C TYR A 105 -18.31 13.81 11.13
N ILE A 106 -17.50 14.37 10.22
CA ILE A 106 -16.19 14.97 10.53
C ILE A 106 -16.01 16.31 9.78
N THR A 107 -15.16 17.17 10.32
CA THR A 107 -14.79 18.43 9.65
C THR A 107 -13.78 18.15 8.56
N LEU A 108 -14.11 18.50 7.32
CA LEU A 108 -13.22 18.38 6.17
C LEU A 108 -12.56 19.73 5.84
N GLU A 109 -11.32 19.71 5.38
CA GLU A 109 -10.64 20.87 4.78
C GLU A 109 -11.29 21.23 3.44
N LYS A 110 -11.64 20.20 2.65
CA LYS A 110 -12.35 20.31 1.37
C LYS A 110 -13.03 19.01 1.00
N ILE A 111 -13.97 19.10 0.05
CA ILE A 111 -14.48 17.91 -0.63
C ILE A 111 -13.37 17.38 -1.54
N ALA A 112 -13.07 16.07 -1.40
CA ALA A 112 -12.02 15.41 -2.16
C ALA A 112 -12.42 15.20 -3.62
N ASP A 113 -11.44 15.36 -4.50
CA ASP A 113 -11.54 14.99 -5.91
C ASP A 113 -10.67 13.76 -6.23
N ASP A 114 -10.67 13.30 -7.49
CA ASP A 114 -9.88 12.15 -7.93
C ASP A 114 -8.38 12.32 -7.70
N GLU A 115 -7.86 13.54 -7.71
CA GLU A 115 -6.44 13.83 -7.47
C GLU A 115 -6.09 13.67 -5.98
N ASP A 116 -7.00 14.04 -5.06
CA ASP A 116 -6.80 13.83 -3.64
C ASP A 116 -6.73 12.35 -3.29
N TYR A 117 -7.55 11.51 -3.93
CA TYR A 117 -7.50 10.05 -3.74
C TYR A 117 -6.27 9.39 -4.36
N ARG A 118 -5.59 10.05 -5.32
CA ARG A 118 -4.35 9.54 -5.95
C ARG A 118 -3.07 9.96 -5.25
N ARG A 119 -3.15 11.04 -4.47
CA ARG A 119 -1.97 11.71 -3.93
C ARG A 119 -1.41 11.00 -2.71
N GLU A 120 -0.08 10.86 -2.65
CA GLU A 120 0.62 10.73 -1.39
C GLU A 120 0.71 12.11 -0.72
N PHE A 121 0.06 12.31 0.42
CA PHE A 121 0.19 13.55 1.20
C PHE A 121 1.54 13.61 1.92
N LEU A 122 2.04 12.46 2.35
CA LEU A 122 3.29 12.32 3.13
C LEU A 122 3.31 13.17 4.41
N ASP A 123 2.14 13.49 4.92
CA ASP A 123 1.89 14.39 6.04
C ASP A 123 0.72 13.87 6.89
N LEU A 124 0.43 14.54 7.98
CA LEU A 124 -0.75 14.30 8.83
C LEU A 124 -2.03 14.80 8.13
N LYS A 125 -2.27 14.28 6.94
CA LYS A 125 -3.43 14.52 6.10
C LYS A 125 -3.89 13.22 5.46
N ILE A 126 -5.20 13.03 5.34
CA ILE A 126 -5.77 11.79 4.83
C ILE A 126 -7.05 12.05 4.01
N ALA A 127 -7.25 11.27 2.97
CA ALA A 127 -8.49 11.25 2.22
C ALA A 127 -9.46 10.21 2.81
N VAL A 128 -10.72 10.56 2.92
CA VAL A 128 -11.80 9.69 3.44
C VAL A 128 -12.87 9.53 2.37
N LYS A 129 -13.32 8.30 2.16
CA LYS A 129 -14.46 8.01 1.30
C LYS A 129 -15.42 7.04 1.98
N THR A 130 -16.69 7.39 1.95
CA THR A 130 -17.77 6.50 2.33
C THR A 130 -18.13 5.61 1.14
N VAL A 131 -18.24 4.31 1.36
CA VAL A 131 -18.56 3.32 0.32
C VAL A 131 -19.79 2.51 0.69
N ASP A 132 -20.51 2.04 -0.33
CA ASP A 132 -21.72 1.25 -0.17
C ASP A 132 -21.45 -0.20 0.27
N ASP A 133 -20.35 -0.76 -0.23
CA ASP A 133 -19.97 -2.15 0.00
C ASP A 133 -18.49 -2.42 -0.27
N ILE A 134 -18.09 -3.67 -0.11
CA ILE A 134 -16.71 -4.13 -0.36
C ILE A 134 -16.32 -4.04 -1.84
N ASP A 135 -17.26 -4.20 -2.76
CA ASP A 135 -16.97 -4.15 -4.19
C ASP A 135 -16.58 -2.73 -4.62
N GLU A 136 -17.28 -1.72 -4.11
CA GLU A 136 -16.91 -0.33 -4.31
C GLU A 136 -15.54 -0.01 -3.69
N ALA A 137 -15.27 -0.52 -2.49
CA ALA A 137 -13.97 -0.34 -1.83
C ALA A 137 -12.83 -0.94 -2.66
N ILE A 138 -12.97 -2.18 -3.13
CA ILE A 138 -11.99 -2.85 -3.98
C ILE A 138 -11.78 -2.10 -5.30
N ALA A 139 -12.86 -1.66 -5.94
CA ALA A 139 -12.80 -0.89 -7.18
C ALA A 139 -12.06 0.44 -6.98
N HIS A 140 -12.32 1.13 -5.87
CA HIS A 140 -11.62 2.35 -5.51
C HIS A 140 -10.11 2.11 -5.31
N ILE A 141 -9.75 1.13 -4.49
CA ILE A 141 -8.35 0.77 -4.21
C ILE A 141 -7.60 0.42 -5.50
N ASN A 142 -8.18 -0.45 -6.34
CA ASN A 142 -7.55 -0.85 -7.59
C ASN A 142 -7.44 0.29 -8.62
N ARG A 143 -8.29 1.34 -8.50
CA ARG A 143 -8.24 2.53 -9.36
C ARG A 143 -7.23 3.58 -8.89
N PHE A 144 -7.14 3.82 -7.59
CA PHE A 144 -6.40 4.94 -7.02
C PHE A 144 -5.11 4.54 -6.32
N GLY A 145 -5.03 3.30 -5.83
CA GLY A 145 -3.86 2.75 -5.17
C GLY A 145 -2.66 2.57 -6.10
N THR A 146 -1.49 2.51 -5.52
CA THR A 146 -0.22 2.28 -6.22
C THR A 146 0.20 0.80 -6.21
N GLY A 147 -0.64 -0.08 -5.66
CA GLY A 147 -0.35 -1.51 -5.52
C GLY A 147 0.68 -1.81 -4.44
N HIS A 148 0.81 -0.95 -3.43
CA HIS A 148 1.80 -1.09 -2.36
C HIS A 148 1.28 -1.94 -1.20
N SER A 149 0.45 -1.38 -0.34
CA SER A 149 -0.04 -2.04 0.88
C SER A 149 -1.47 -1.62 1.18
N GLU A 150 -2.35 -2.59 1.25
CA GLU A 150 -3.77 -2.35 1.42
C GLU A 150 -4.31 -3.20 2.58
N CYS A 151 -5.26 -2.67 3.34
CA CYS A 151 -5.82 -3.37 4.49
C CYS A 151 -7.34 -3.33 4.48
N ILE A 152 -7.96 -4.43 4.92
CA ILE A 152 -9.35 -4.47 5.35
C ILE A 152 -9.40 -4.70 6.86
N VAL A 153 -10.29 -3.98 7.56
CA VAL A 153 -10.67 -4.30 8.94
C VAL A 153 -12.06 -4.91 8.93
N THR A 154 -12.17 -6.17 9.33
CA THR A 154 -13.45 -6.93 9.32
C THR A 154 -13.36 -8.16 10.21
N GLU A 155 -14.47 -8.54 10.81
CA GLU A 155 -14.63 -9.84 11.48
C GLU A 155 -15.35 -10.88 10.58
N TYR A 156 -15.71 -10.50 9.34
CA TYR A 156 -16.41 -11.39 8.41
C TYR A 156 -15.42 -12.04 7.44
N LEU A 157 -15.14 -13.33 7.67
CA LEU A 157 -14.14 -14.11 6.92
C LEU A 157 -14.31 -14.02 5.40
N ARG A 158 -15.56 -14.07 4.88
CA ARG A 158 -15.79 -14.00 3.43
C ARG A 158 -15.34 -12.67 2.82
N ASN A 159 -15.51 -11.56 3.55
CA ASN A 159 -15.04 -10.26 3.08
C ASN A 159 -13.51 -10.18 3.16
N ALA A 160 -12.91 -10.73 4.20
CA ALA A 160 -11.46 -10.83 4.32
C ALA A 160 -10.84 -11.60 3.14
N GLU A 161 -11.36 -12.79 2.84
CA GLU A 161 -10.89 -13.63 1.72
C GLU A 161 -11.12 -12.96 0.35
N LYS A 162 -12.28 -12.33 0.16
CA LYS A 162 -12.58 -11.59 -1.07
C LYS A 162 -11.60 -10.44 -1.28
N PHE A 163 -11.39 -9.63 -0.25
CA PHE A 163 -10.47 -8.49 -0.29
C PHE A 163 -9.05 -8.93 -0.63
N GLN A 164 -8.53 -9.97 0.05
CA GLN A 164 -7.19 -10.50 -0.21
C GLN A 164 -7.01 -11.06 -1.62
N ARG A 165 -8.06 -11.61 -2.22
CA ARG A 165 -8.02 -12.16 -3.59
C ARG A 165 -8.14 -11.10 -4.67
N GLU A 166 -8.93 -10.05 -4.45
CA GLU A 166 -9.36 -9.13 -5.51
C GLU A 166 -8.63 -7.78 -5.48
N VAL A 167 -7.97 -7.44 -4.36
CA VAL A 167 -7.10 -6.26 -4.27
C VAL A 167 -5.73 -6.59 -4.85
N ASP A 168 -5.29 -5.78 -5.81
CA ASP A 168 -4.03 -5.97 -6.52
C ASP A 168 -2.91 -5.12 -5.91
N ALA A 169 -2.37 -5.58 -4.80
CA ALA A 169 -1.26 -4.94 -4.11
C ALA A 169 -0.14 -5.93 -3.75
N ALA A 170 1.04 -5.39 -3.43
CA ALA A 170 2.20 -6.17 -3.02
C ALA A 170 2.00 -6.81 -1.64
N ALA A 171 1.27 -6.12 -0.74
CA ALA A 171 0.89 -6.64 0.56
C ALA A 171 -0.60 -6.34 0.82
N VAL A 172 -1.38 -7.36 1.18
CA VAL A 172 -2.81 -7.24 1.46
C VAL A 172 -3.09 -7.81 2.85
N TYR A 173 -3.51 -6.93 3.74
CA TYR A 173 -3.70 -7.20 5.16
C TYR A 173 -5.17 -7.40 5.52
N VAL A 174 -5.39 -8.22 6.52
CA VAL A 174 -6.63 -8.31 7.27
C VAL A 174 -6.32 -7.99 8.73
N ASN A 175 -7.00 -6.99 9.28
CA ASN A 175 -6.92 -6.61 10.70
C ASN A 175 -5.48 -6.30 11.19
N ALA A 176 -4.66 -5.69 10.34
CA ALA A 176 -3.31 -5.27 10.70
C ALA A 176 -2.91 -3.98 9.98
N SER A 177 -2.05 -3.20 10.61
CA SER A 177 -1.54 -1.95 10.03
C SER A 177 -0.67 -2.20 8.79
N THR A 178 -0.82 -1.36 7.77
CA THR A 178 0.03 -1.37 6.58
C THR A 178 1.50 -1.08 6.90
N ARG A 179 1.78 -0.52 8.09
CA ARG A 179 3.13 -0.27 8.59
C ARG A 179 4.00 -1.52 8.75
N PHE A 180 3.38 -2.71 8.78
CA PHE A 180 4.11 -3.98 8.77
C PHE A 180 4.75 -4.34 7.43
N THR A 181 4.47 -3.62 6.33
CA THR A 181 5.17 -3.83 5.06
C THR A 181 6.59 -3.27 5.16
N ASP A 182 7.48 -4.05 5.72
CA ASP A 182 8.86 -3.70 6.03
C ASP A 182 9.73 -4.96 5.99
N GLY A 183 10.94 -4.86 5.44
CA GLY A 183 11.83 -6.01 5.28
C GLY A 183 12.29 -6.63 6.59
N PHE A 184 12.40 -5.86 7.67
CA PHE A 184 12.73 -6.41 8.99
C PHE A 184 11.52 -7.08 9.63
N GLU A 185 10.33 -6.46 9.55
CA GLU A 185 9.08 -7.04 10.05
C GLU A 185 8.73 -8.35 9.31
N PHE A 186 9.03 -8.44 8.02
CA PHE A 186 8.85 -9.65 7.21
C PHE A 186 9.98 -10.69 7.39
N GLY A 187 10.95 -10.41 8.25
CA GLY A 187 12.05 -11.36 8.53
C GLY A 187 13.10 -11.45 7.43
N LEU A 188 13.16 -10.51 6.49
CA LEU A 188 14.13 -10.51 5.40
C LEU A 188 15.52 -9.99 5.82
N GLY A 189 15.65 -9.47 7.06
CA GLY A 189 16.90 -8.99 7.64
C GLY A 189 17.49 -7.73 7.02
N ALA A 190 16.88 -7.18 5.98
CA ALA A 190 17.24 -5.94 5.31
C ALA A 190 16.08 -5.45 4.44
N GLU A 191 16.12 -4.18 4.04
CA GLU A 191 15.24 -3.67 3.00
C GLU A 191 15.97 -2.63 2.14
N ILE A 192 16.01 -2.88 0.83
CA ILE A 192 16.47 -1.87 -0.14
C ILE A 192 15.30 -1.04 -0.68
N GLY A 193 14.08 -1.51 -0.52
CA GLY A 193 12.85 -0.86 -0.92
C GLY A 193 11.73 -1.86 -1.14
N ILE A 194 10.56 -1.35 -1.48
CA ILE A 194 9.35 -2.13 -1.71
C ILE A 194 8.96 -1.96 -3.18
N SER A 195 8.94 -3.07 -3.93
CA SER A 195 8.53 -3.07 -5.34
C SER A 195 7.03 -3.27 -5.45
N THR A 196 6.37 -2.38 -6.19
CA THR A 196 4.93 -2.50 -6.52
C THR A 196 4.70 -3.13 -7.89
N GLN A 197 5.77 -3.45 -8.62
CA GLN A 197 5.67 -4.06 -9.95
C GLN A 197 5.17 -5.51 -9.86
N LYS A 198 4.46 -5.95 -10.89
CA LYS A 198 4.09 -7.37 -11.11
C LYS A 198 5.22 -8.16 -11.79
N LEU A 199 6.42 -7.69 -11.67
CA LEU A 199 7.65 -8.34 -12.10
C LEU A 199 8.34 -8.92 -10.86
N HIS A 200 9.11 -9.97 -11.02
CA HIS A 200 9.94 -10.48 -9.94
C HIS A 200 11.06 -9.43 -9.63
N VAL A 201 11.19 -8.93 -8.41
CA VAL A 201 10.49 -9.24 -7.18
C VAL A 201 9.35 -8.23 -6.93
N ARG A 202 8.30 -8.63 -6.18
CA ARG A 202 7.21 -7.78 -5.73
C ARG A 202 7.19 -7.74 -4.20
N GLY A 203 6.95 -6.55 -3.61
CA GLY A 203 6.97 -6.33 -2.15
C GLY A 203 8.34 -5.91 -1.64
N PRO A 204 8.58 -6.04 -0.31
CA PRO A 204 9.87 -5.72 0.30
C PRO A 204 11.01 -6.57 -0.26
N MET A 205 12.16 -5.94 -0.48
CA MET A 205 13.35 -6.56 -1.08
C MET A 205 14.49 -6.61 -0.06
N GLY A 206 14.80 -7.82 0.42
CA GLY A 206 15.98 -8.12 1.23
C GLY A 206 17.16 -8.63 0.40
N LEU A 207 18.13 -9.29 1.04
CA LEU A 207 19.34 -9.79 0.39
C LEU A 207 19.07 -10.80 -0.73
N GLU A 208 18.11 -11.70 -0.56
CA GLU A 208 17.75 -12.71 -1.56
C GLU A 208 17.26 -12.07 -2.87
N ALA A 209 16.52 -10.97 -2.78
CA ALA A 209 16.02 -10.25 -3.94
C ALA A 209 17.11 -9.59 -4.80
N LEU A 210 18.31 -9.41 -4.24
CA LEU A 210 19.50 -8.82 -4.90
C LEU A 210 20.43 -9.85 -5.47
N THR A 211 20.12 -11.14 -5.33
CA THR A 211 20.98 -12.25 -5.77
C THR A 211 20.21 -13.19 -6.68
N THR A 212 20.95 -14.01 -7.41
CA THR A 212 20.40 -15.11 -8.20
C THR A 212 21.29 -16.33 -8.08
N PHE A 213 20.92 -17.43 -8.69
CA PHE A 213 21.64 -18.70 -8.61
C PHE A 213 21.96 -19.23 -10.01
N LYS A 214 22.98 -20.08 -10.09
CA LYS A 214 23.28 -20.88 -11.25
C LYS A 214 23.33 -22.36 -10.86
N TYR A 215 22.95 -23.24 -11.78
CA TYR A 215 23.09 -24.67 -11.58
C TYR A 215 24.49 -25.12 -11.94
N LEU A 216 25.16 -25.84 -11.03
CA LEU A 216 26.40 -26.53 -11.29
C LEU A 216 26.09 -28.00 -11.49
N VAL A 217 26.23 -28.48 -12.72
CA VAL A 217 25.89 -29.86 -13.10
C VAL A 217 27.15 -30.60 -13.49
N ASN A 218 27.50 -31.66 -12.73
CA ASN A 218 28.61 -32.51 -13.03
C ASN A 218 28.11 -33.87 -13.51
N GLY A 219 28.61 -34.33 -14.63
CA GLY A 219 28.26 -35.61 -15.22
C GLY A 219 29.50 -36.41 -15.60
N ASN A 220 29.28 -37.66 -15.97
CA ASN A 220 30.34 -38.61 -16.44
C ASN A 220 29.95 -39.27 -17.79
N GLY A 221 29.22 -38.56 -18.63
CA GLY A 221 28.84 -39.04 -19.96
C GLY A 221 27.35 -39.32 -20.16
N GLN A 222 26.47 -38.92 -19.22
CA GLN A 222 25.03 -39.07 -19.40
C GLN A 222 24.55 -38.31 -20.64
N THR A 223 23.67 -38.95 -21.42
CA THR A 223 22.97 -38.37 -22.55
C THR A 223 21.46 -38.38 -22.32
N ARG A 224 20.77 -37.46 -22.93
CA ARG A 224 19.31 -37.43 -22.92
C ARG A 224 18.81 -38.06 -24.22
N GLY A 225 17.94 -39.09 -24.08
CA GLY A 225 17.21 -39.72 -25.20
C GLY A 225 16.11 -38.83 -25.75
#